data_64694ca7213c4e7ced892fe72a5ab34d
#
_entry.id   64694ca7213c4e7ced892fe72a5ab34d
#
_cell.length_a   1.000
_cell.length_b   1.000
_cell.length_c   1.000
_cell.angle_alpha   90.00
_cell.angle_beta   90.00
_cell.angle_gamma   90.00
#
_symmetry.space_group_name_H-M   'P 1'
#
loop_
_entity.id
_entity.type
_entity.pdbx_description
1 polymer ?
#
loop_
_entity_poly.entity_id
_entity_poly.type
_entity_poly.pdbx_seq_one_letter_code
_entity_poly.pdbx_strand_id
1 'polypeptide(L)'
;MLSQIQRFGGAMFTPVLLFPFAGIVVGIAIMLRNPMFVGEALTAPDSLFAQIVHIIEEGGWTVFRNMPLIFAVGLPIGLAKQALGRACLAVLVSFLTWNYFINAMGMTWGHFFGVDFSAEPTAGSGLTMIAGIKTLDTSIIGAIVISGLVTALHNRYFDKPLPVFLGIFQGSSFVVIVAFLAMIPCAWLTLLGWPKVQLGIESLQAFLRSAGALGGWVYIFLERILIPTGLHHFVYGPFIFGPAVVEGGLQVYWAEHLQAFSQSTEPLKTLFPEGGFALHGNSKVFGSVGIALALYFTAAPENRVKVAGLLIPATLTAMLVGITEPLEFTFLFISPLLFAVHAVLAATMATVMYICGVVGNFGGGLLDQFLPQNWIPMFHHHASMMFIQIGIGLCFTALYFVVFRTLILRLNLKTPGREESEIKLYSKADYQAARGKTTAAAAPETRLGQAAGFLQALGGADNIESINNCATRLRIALVDMAKTQSDDVFKALGAHGVVRRGNGIQVIVGLHVPQVRDQLENLMKDSLSTEHTTMTEAVS
;
A
#
# COMPACT_ATOMS: atom_id res chain seq x y z
N MET A 1 16.66 -12.75 3.92
CA MET A 1 16.65 -11.57 3.02
C MET A 1 15.26 -11.35 2.41
N LEU A 2 14.66 -12.31 1.68
CA LEU A 2 13.33 -12.14 1.07
C LEU A 2 12.22 -11.81 2.10
N SER A 3 12.21 -12.46 3.25
CA SER A 3 11.24 -12.20 4.33
C SER A 3 11.33 -10.77 4.90
N GLN A 4 12.53 -10.22 5.01
CA GLN A 4 12.74 -8.84 5.46
C GLN A 4 12.21 -7.82 4.43
N ILE A 5 12.42 -8.09 3.14
CA ILE A 5 11.90 -7.27 2.04
C ILE A 5 10.37 -7.30 2.02
N GLN A 6 9.77 -8.49 2.17
CA GLN A 6 8.33 -8.65 2.25
C GLN A 6 7.73 -7.96 3.49
N ARG A 7 8.43 -7.99 4.62
CA ARG A 7 8.03 -7.27 5.83
C ARG A 7 8.07 -5.76 5.63
N PHE A 8 9.09 -5.25 4.96
CA PHE A 8 9.20 -3.85 4.60
C PHE A 8 8.05 -3.43 3.66
N GLY A 9 7.78 -4.19 2.59
CA GLY A 9 6.64 -3.93 1.70
C GLY A 9 5.30 -3.90 2.44
N GLY A 10 5.10 -4.82 3.40
CA GLY A 10 3.91 -4.81 4.28
C GLY A 10 3.84 -3.56 5.18
N ALA A 11 4.97 -3.07 5.67
CA ALA A 11 5.01 -1.85 6.49
C ALA A 11 4.67 -0.58 5.71
N MET A 12 5.04 -0.51 4.42
CA MET A 12 4.70 0.60 3.53
C MET A 12 3.18 0.74 3.30
N PHE A 13 2.43 -0.35 3.45
CA PHE A 13 0.99 -0.35 3.19
C PHE A 13 0.22 0.56 4.16
N THR A 14 0.61 0.61 5.44
CA THR A 14 -0.11 1.40 6.46
C THR A 14 -0.21 2.89 6.11
N PRO A 15 0.88 3.62 5.81
CA PRO A 15 0.77 5.02 5.40
C PRO A 15 0.06 5.18 4.05
N VAL A 16 0.23 4.24 3.11
CA VAL A 16 -0.38 4.32 1.78
C VAL A 16 -1.91 4.29 1.82
N LEU A 17 -2.52 3.57 2.78
CA LEU A 17 -3.98 3.52 2.93
C LEU A 17 -4.66 4.87 3.21
N LEU A 18 -3.92 5.88 3.66
CA LEU A 18 -4.48 7.21 3.95
C LEU A 18 -4.68 8.05 2.68
N PHE A 19 -3.92 7.78 1.61
CA PHE A 19 -3.95 8.58 0.38
C PHE A 19 -5.27 8.49 -0.39
N PRO A 20 -5.91 7.32 -0.57
CA PRO A 20 -7.21 7.25 -1.24
C PRO A 20 -8.26 8.15 -0.60
N PHE A 21 -8.36 8.14 0.74
CA PHE A 21 -9.28 9.01 1.46
C PHE A 21 -8.97 10.49 1.22
N ALA A 22 -7.72 10.90 1.38
CA ALA A 22 -7.30 12.28 1.15
C ALA A 22 -7.57 12.72 -0.30
N GLY A 23 -7.26 11.85 -1.27
CA GLY A 23 -7.51 12.10 -2.69
C GLY A 23 -9.00 12.28 -3.01
N ILE A 24 -9.88 11.48 -2.40
CA ILE A 24 -11.34 11.64 -2.54
C ILE A 24 -11.79 12.99 -1.99
N VAL A 25 -11.35 13.35 -0.77
CA VAL A 25 -11.73 14.62 -0.13
C VAL A 25 -11.29 15.82 -0.97
N VAL A 26 -10.00 15.86 -1.35
CA VAL A 26 -9.44 16.95 -2.18
C VAL A 26 -10.11 16.99 -3.55
N GLY A 27 -10.29 15.84 -4.22
CA GLY A 27 -10.91 15.78 -5.54
C GLY A 27 -12.36 16.26 -5.53
N ILE A 28 -13.16 15.87 -4.53
CA ILE A 28 -14.55 16.35 -4.38
C ILE A 28 -14.56 17.86 -4.06
N ALA A 29 -13.68 18.33 -3.19
CA ALA A 29 -13.60 19.75 -2.85
C ALA A 29 -13.24 20.61 -4.08
N ILE A 30 -12.25 20.19 -4.88
CA ILE A 30 -11.88 20.88 -6.12
C ILE A 30 -13.07 20.88 -7.12
N MET A 31 -13.79 19.76 -7.24
CA MET A 31 -14.99 19.69 -8.07
C MET A 31 -16.06 20.69 -7.59
N LEU A 32 -16.32 20.78 -6.29
CA LEU A 32 -17.31 21.69 -5.71
C LEU A 32 -16.88 23.17 -5.77
N ARG A 33 -15.61 23.46 -5.98
CA ARG A 33 -15.08 24.82 -6.21
C ARG A 33 -15.05 25.19 -7.70
N ASN A 34 -15.38 24.28 -8.58
CA ASN A 34 -15.42 24.57 -10.00
C ASN A 34 -16.79 25.19 -10.39
N PRO A 35 -16.85 26.43 -10.92
CA PRO A 35 -18.08 27.11 -11.27
C PRO A 35 -18.97 26.34 -12.25
N MET A 36 -18.36 25.47 -13.04
CA MET A 36 -19.08 24.66 -14.04
C MET A 36 -19.98 23.60 -13.43
N PHE A 37 -19.65 23.11 -12.22
CA PHE A 37 -20.46 22.08 -11.57
C PHE A 37 -21.51 22.67 -10.62
N VAL A 38 -21.18 23.77 -9.92
CA VAL A 38 -22.05 24.32 -8.87
C VAL A 38 -22.52 25.76 -9.14
N GLY A 39 -22.05 26.37 -10.24
CA GLY A 39 -22.39 27.73 -10.64
C GLY A 39 -21.54 28.81 -9.95
N GLU A 40 -21.43 29.98 -10.62
CA GLU A 40 -20.59 31.09 -10.19
C GLU A 40 -20.98 31.66 -8.81
N ALA A 41 -22.28 31.70 -8.52
CA ALA A 41 -22.77 32.25 -7.25
C ALA A 41 -22.31 31.45 -6.02
N LEU A 42 -22.22 30.13 -6.12
CA LEU A 42 -21.76 29.25 -5.01
C LEU A 42 -20.23 29.22 -4.91
N THR A 43 -19.52 29.39 -6.02
CA THR A 43 -18.04 29.36 -6.05
C THR A 43 -17.41 30.72 -5.78
N ALA A 44 -18.20 31.78 -5.66
CA ALA A 44 -17.70 33.09 -5.29
C ALA A 44 -16.92 33.04 -3.98
N PRO A 45 -15.73 33.70 -3.86
CA PRO A 45 -14.87 33.58 -2.66
C PRO A 45 -15.52 34.02 -1.36
N ASP A 46 -16.50 34.89 -1.42
CA ASP A 46 -17.30 35.42 -0.30
C ASP A 46 -18.51 34.54 0.04
N SER A 47 -18.84 33.52 -0.78
CA SER A 47 -19.92 32.61 -0.48
C SER A 47 -19.57 31.69 0.69
N LEU A 48 -20.53 31.47 1.60
CA LEU A 48 -20.36 30.54 2.71
C LEU A 48 -20.04 29.11 2.22
N PHE A 49 -20.62 28.71 1.10
CA PHE A 49 -20.39 27.40 0.50
C PHE A 49 -18.91 27.24 0.08
N ALA A 50 -18.35 28.21 -0.67
CA ALA A 50 -16.96 28.15 -1.10
C ALA A 50 -15.98 28.16 0.08
N GLN A 51 -16.30 28.93 1.14
CA GLN A 51 -15.49 28.95 2.36
C GLN A 51 -15.49 27.60 3.09
N ILE A 52 -16.67 26.97 3.25
CA ILE A 52 -16.76 25.65 3.88
C ILE A 52 -16.02 24.59 3.05
N VAL A 53 -16.21 24.60 1.73
CA VAL A 53 -15.51 23.64 0.84
C VAL A 53 -14.00 23.84 0.92
N HIS A 54 -13.52 25.10 0.96
CA HIS A 54 -12.10 25.38 1.14
C HIS A 54 -11.54 24.86 2.47
N ILE A 55 -12.28 25.00 3.56
CA ILE A 55 -11.88 24.45 4.88
C ILE A 55 -11.76 22.91 4.82
N ILE A 56 -12.71 22.25 4.17
CA ILE A 56 -12.68 20.80 3.99
C ILE A 56 -11.49 20.38 3.11
N GLU A 57 -11.23 21.11 2.03
CA GLU A 57 -10.10 20.91 1.14
C GLU A 57 -8.76 20.99 1.86
N GLU A 58 -8.57 22.04 2.67
CA GLU A 58 -7.35 22.23 3.48
C GLU A 58 -7.14 21.07 4.46
N GLY A 59 -8.21 20.55 5.07
CA GLY A 59 -8.16 19.32 5.87
C GLY A 59 -7.75 18.10 5.05
N GLY A 60 -8.22 17.97 3.82
CA GLY A 60 -7.84 16.89 2.89
C GLY A 60 -6.35 16.91 2.51
N TRP A 61 -5.76 18.09 2.37
CA TRP A 61 -4.33 18.25 2.05
C TRP A 61 -3.37 17.77 3.14
N THR A 62 -3.85 17.49 4.35
CA THR A 62 -3.01 17.05 5.49
C THR A 62 -2.11 15.87 5.13
N VAL A 63 -2.66 14.86 4.42
CA VAL A 63 -1.91 13.64 4.07
C VAL A 63 -0.84 13.94 3.03
N PHE A 64 -1.17 14.72 2.00
CA PHE A 64 -0.23 15.02 0.91
C PHE A 64 0.92 15.91 1.39
N ARG A 65 0.62 17.01 2.11
CA ARG A 65 1.62 17.96 2.61
C ARG A 65 2.54 17.37 3.68
N ASN A 66 2.08 16.36 4.43
CA ASN A 66 2.87 15.71 5.48
C ASN A 66 3.31 14.28 5.10
N MET A 67 3.34 13.96 3.82
CA MET A 67 3.65 12.62 3.33
C MET A 67 4.96 12.04 3.93
N PRO A 68 6.12 12.72 3.93
CA PRO A 68 7.33 12.16 4.52
C PRO A 68 7.18 11.85 6.01
N LEU A 69 6.49 12.71 6.76
CA LEU A 69 6.25 12.50 8.19
C LEU A 69 5.34 11.30 8.45
N ILE A 70 4.28 11.15 7.65
CA ILE A 70 3.33 10.02 7.74
C ILE A 70 4.05 8.71 7.42
N PHE A 71 4.92 8.66 6.40
CA PHE A 71 5.72 7.48 6.10
C PHE A 71 6.73 7.19 7.22
N ALA A 72 7.40 8.21 7.77
CA ALA A 72 8.32 8.01 8.88
C ALA A 72 7.63 7.35 10.07
N VAL A 73 6.48 7.88 10.51
CA VAL A 73 5.74 7.40 11.69
C VAL A 73 4.99 6.09 11.41
N GLY A 74 4.54 5.86 10.19
CA GLY A 74 3.77 4.68 9.80
C GLY A 74 4.59 3.40 9.68
N LEU A 75 5.84 3.48 9.24
CA LEU A 75 6.70 2.33 9.01
C LEU A 75 6.98 1.46 10.27
N PRO A 76 7.22 2.03 11.45
CA PRO A 76 7.44 1.24 12.66
C PRO A 76 6.27 0.32 13.01
N ILE A 77 5.04 0.64 12.60
CA ILE A 77 3.84 -0.20 12.84
C ILE A 77 4.05 -1.60 12.26
N GLY A 78 4.72 -1.71 11.09
CA GLY A 78 5.03 -2.99 10.46
C GLY A 78 6.43 -3.52 10.73
N LEU A 79 7.37 -2.68 11.20
CA LEU A 79 8.79 -3.04 11.36
C LEU A 79 9.23 -3.24 12.81
N ALA A 80 8.57 -2.61 13.80
CA ALA A 80 8.91 -2.81 15.20
C ALA A 80 8.48 -4.22 15.65
N LYS A 81 9.29 -4.81 16.53
CA LYS A 81 9.03 -6.13 17.10
C LYS A 81 8.07 -6.06 18.29
N GLN A 82 8.06 -4.94 19.00
CA GLN A 82 7.27 -4.72 20.21
C GLN A 82 7.07 -3.24 20.48
N ALA A 83 6.14 -2.89 21.36
CA ALA A 83 5.84 -1.54 21.80
C ALA A 83 5.67 -0.56 20.61
N LEU A 84 4.83 -0.93 19.62
CA LEU A 84 4.66 -0.25 18.33
C LEU A 84 4.44 1.26 18.47
N GLY A 85 3.51 1.69 19.35
CA GLY A 85 3.25 3.11 19.59
C GLY A 85 4.48 3.86 20.13
N ARG A 86 5.31 3.22 20.97
CA ARG A 86 6.56 3.81 21.47
C ARG A 86 7.63 3.88 20.38
N ALA A 87 7.67 2.90 19.46
CA ALA A 87 8.53 2.94 18.29
C ALA A 87 8.14 4.07 17.36
N CYS A 88 6.85 4.27 17.10
CA CYS A 88 6.34 5.40 16.31
C CYS A 88 6.74 6.76 16.91
N LEU A 89 6.60 6.91 18.22
CA LEU A 89 7.01 8.13 18.93
C LEU A 89 8.52 8.37 18.86
N ALA A 90 9.33 7.32 19.06
CA ALA A 90 10.78 7.40 18.93
C ALA A 90 11.20 7.82 17.52
N VAL A 91 10.57 7.26 16.48
CA VAL A 91 10.82 7.65 15.09
C VAL A 91 10.39 9.09 14.83
N LEU A 92 9.21 9.51 15.29
CA LEU A 92 8.74 10.88 15.13
C LEU A 92 9.77 11.90 15.65
N VAL A 93 10.18 11.71 16.92
CA VAL A 93 11.16 12.60 17.55
C VAL A 93 12.50 12.58 16.81
N SER A 94 13.01 11.40 16.46
CA SER A 94 14.30 11.25 15.78
C SER A 94 14.28 11.81 14.35
N PHE A 95 13.18 11.64 13.61
CA PHE A 95 13.02 12.18 12.27
C PHE A 95 12.98 13.72 12.28
N LEU A 96 12.27 14.31 13.24
CA LEU A 96 12.29 15.77 13.42
C LEU A 96 13.68 16.26 13.84
N THR A 97 14.34 15.54 14.77
CA THR A 97 15.72 15.84 15.19
C THR A 97 16.70 15.82 14.02
N TRP A 98 16.59 14.83 13.15
CA TRP A 98 17.42 14.73 11.96
C TRP A 98 17.21 15.93 11.02
N ASN A 99 15.96 16.35 10.78
CA ASN A 99 15.64 17.51 9.97
C ASN A 99 16.14 18.81 10.62
N TYR A 100 16.05 18.95 11.96
CA TYR A 100 16.66 20.07 12.68
C TYR A 100 18.18 20.11 12.55
N PHE A 101 18.86 18.97 12.59
CA PHE A 101 20.30 18.90 12.37
C PHE A 101 20.67 19.28 10.93
N ILE A 102 19.93 18.82 9.93
CA ILE A 102 20.13 19.25 8.53
C ILE A 102 19.95 20.76 8.42
N ASN A 103 18.89 21.31 9.00
CA ASN A 103 18.65 22.75 9.01
C ASN A 103 19.81 23.52 9.65
N ALA A 104 20.17 23.17 10.89
CA ALA A 104 21.21 23.86 11.63
C ALA A 104 22.58 23.78 10.92
N MET A 105 22.96 22.59 10.44
CA MET A 105 24.20 22.40 9.70
C MET A 105 24.18 23.11 8.34
N GLY A 106 23.04 23.07 7.64
CA GLY A 106 22.83 23.74 6.35
C GLY A 106 22.89 25.26 6.47
N MET A 107 22.24 25.82 7.48
CA MET A 107 22.32 27.28 7.76
C MET A 107 23.72 27.71 8.19
N THR A 108 24.46 26.85 8.90
CA THR A 108 25.81 27.18 9.39
C THR A 108 26.89 26.95 8.34
N TRP A 109 26.79 25.82 7.60
CA TRP A 109 27.84 25.34 6.69
C TRP A 109 27.33 25.03 5.28
N GLY A 110 26.16 25.54 4.88
CA GLY A 110 25.52 25.23 3.58
C GLY A 110 26.45 25.43 2.39
N HIS A 111 27.27 26.48 2.43
CA HIS A 111 28.28 26.74 1.42
C HIS A 111 29.28 25.58 1.25
N PHE A 112 29.70 24.94 2.36
CA PHE A 112 30.59 23.77 2.32
C PHE A 112 29.93 22.57 1.63
N PHE A 113 28.62 22.40 1.79
CA PHE A 113 27.86 21.31 1.18
C PHE A 113 27.36 21.63 -0.24
N GLY A 114 27.56 22.89 -0.71
CA GLY A 114 27.07 23.33 -2.01
C GLY A 114 25.55 23.53 -2.07
N VAL A 115 24.91 23.78 -0.91
CA VAL A 115 23.47 24.02 -0.79
C VAL A 115 23.22 25.41 -0.23
N ASP A 116 22.37 26.18 -0.91
CA ASP A 116 21.95 27.51 -0.44
C ASP A 116 20.72 27.40 0.47
N PHE A 117 20.95 27.31 1.79
CA PHE A 117 19.87 27.31 2.77
C PHE A 117 19.23 28.69 3.01
N SER A 118 19.72 29.78 2.39
CA SER A 118 19.06 31.08 2.41
C SER A 118 17.91 31.14 1.42
N ALA A 119 17.94 30.35 0.35
CA ALA A 119 16.88 30.25 -0.66
C ALA A 119 15.54 29.84 -0.05
N GLU A 120 14.43 30.33 -0.60
CA GLU A 120 13.10 29.86 -0.22
C GLU A 120 12.87 28.41 -0.65
N PRO A 121 12.14 27.59 0.14
CA PRO A 121 11.82 26.20 -0.20
C PRO A 121 10.74 26.14 -1.29
N THR A 122 11.18 26.39 -2.52
CA THR A 122 10.33 26.33 -3.72
C THR A 122 10.71 25.14 -4.59
N ALA A 123 9.87 24.80 -5.55
CA ALA A 123 10.14 23.76 -6.53
C ALA A 123 11.51 23.98 -7.21
N GLY A 124 12.34 22.94 -7.30
CA GLY A 124 13.68 23.00 -7.88
C GLY A 124 14.78 23.59 -6.98
N SER A 125 14.45 24.11 -5.77
CA SER A 125 15.45 24.59 -4.82
C SER A 125 16.22 23.47 -4.11
N GLY A 126 15.71 22.23 -4.16
CA GLY A 126 16.22 21.12 -3.39
C GLY A 126 15.90 21.18 -1.89
N LEU A 127 15.12 22.20 -1.46
CA LEU A 127 14.68 22.42 -0.08
C LEU A 127 13.18 22.21 0.06
N THR A 128 12.75 21.79 1.24
CA THR A 128 11.32 21.61 1.59
C THR A 128 11.05 22.01 3.04
N MET A 129 9.76 22.09 3.40
CA MET A 129 9.31 22.31 4.77
C MET A 129 8.72 21.00 5.33
N ILE A 130 9.26 20.51 6.45
CA ILE A 130 8.73 19.36 7.18
C ILE A 130 8.36 19.79 8.59
N ALA A 131 7.08 19.77 8.92
CA ALA A 131 6.57 20.22 10.22
C ALA A 131 7.09 21.61 10.65
N GLY A 132 7.18 22.55 9.71
CA GLY A 132 7.72 23.90 9.96
C GLY A 132 9.24 24.00 9.98
N ILE A 133 9.98 22.91 9.72
CA ILE A 133 11.45 22.89 9.66
C ILE A 133 11.88 22.97 8.19
N LYS A 134 12.65 23.99 7.82
CA LYS A 134 13.30 24.09 6.52
C LYS A 134 14.44 23.05 6.44
N THR A 135 14.40 22.20 5.45
CA THR A 135 15.34 21.08 5.34
C THR A 135 15.60 20.71 3.87
N LEU A 136 16.50 19.77 3.61
CA LEU A 136 16.67 19.20 2.27
C LEU A 136 15.42 18.40 1.88
N ASP A 137 14.98 18.52 0.64
CA ASP A 137 13.92 17.66 0.12
C ASP A 137 14.47 16.24 -0.14
N THR A 138 14.35 15.41 0.85
CA THR A 138 14.64 13.98 0.77
C THR A 138 13.39 13.16 0.46
N SER A 139 12.23 13.82 0.32
CA SER A 139 10.94 13.20 0.06
C SER A 139 10.68 12.02 1.03
N ILE A 140 9.98 10.99 0.60
CA ILE A 140 9.75 9.77 1.39
C ILE A 140 11.02 8.91 1.56
N ILE A 141 12.03 9.08 0.72
CA ILE A 141 13.25 8.24 0.76
C ILE A 141 13.98 8.48 2.07
N GLY A 142 14.19 9.75 2.46
CA GLY A 142 14.77 10.10 3.75
C GLY A 142 13.92 9.59 4.93
N ALA A 143 12.60 9.74 4.84
CA ALA A 143 11.68 9.23 5.84
C ALA A 143 11.79 7.71 6.04
N ILE A 144 11.85 6.94 4.97
CA ILE A 144 12.02 5.49 4.99
C ILE A 144 13.36 5.09 5.63
N VAL A 145 14.46 5.72 5.22
CA VAL A 145 15.80 5.40 5.72
C VAL A 145 15.89 5.69 7.22
N ILE A 146 15.48 6.88 7.65
CA ILE A 146 15.54 7.25 9.07
C ILE A 146 14.58 6.42 9.92
N SER A 147 13.36 6.20 9.44
CA SER A 147 12.40 5.33 10.14
C SER A 147 12.94 3.90 10.30
N GLY A 148 13.51 3.33 9.23
CA GLY A 148 14.11 2.00 9.27
C GLY A 148 15.28 1.92 10.27
N LEU A 149 16.17 2.92 10.26
CA LEU A 149 17.29 3.01 11.18
C LEU A 149 16.82 3.09 12.64
N VAL A 150 15.93 4.04 12.95
CA VAL A 150 15.44 4.25 14.31
C VAL A 150 14.63 3.03 14.80
N THR A 151 13.86 2.40 13.93
CA THR A 151 13.14 1.16 14.27
C THR A 151 14.12 0.01 14.55
N ALA A 152 15.23 -0.08 13.81
CA ALA A 152 16.29 -1.06 14.12
C ALA A 152 16.96 -0.78 15.46
N LEU A 153 17.21 0.49 15.81
CA LEU A 153 17.70 0.89 17.11
C LEU A 153 16.68 0.56 18.21
N HIS A 154 15.38 0.83 17.97
CA HIS A 154 14.31 0.45 18.89
C HIS A 154 14.30 -1.06 19.15
N ASN A 155 14.30 -1.88 18.11
CA ASN A 155 14.30 -3.34 18.22
C ASN A 155 15.54 -3.91 18.93
N ARG A 156 16.65 -3.15 18.98
CA ARG A 156 17.91 -3.57 19.61
C ARG A 156 18.05 -3.10 21.06
N TYR A 157 17.58 -1.89 21.36
CA TYR A 157 17.92 -1.20 22.60
C TYR A 157 16.75 -1.00 23.56
N PHE A 158 15.50 -1.23 23.12
CA PHE A 158 14.30 -0.97 23.92
C PHE A 158 14.29 -1.74 25.26
N ASP A 159 14.67 -3.02 25.25
CA ASP A 159 14.67 -3.89 26.45
C ASP A 159 16.03 -3.92 27.16
N LYS A 160 17.00 -3.14 26.69
CA LYS A 160 18.33 -3.20 27.28
C LYS A 160 18.30 -2.62 28.69
N PRO A 161 18.65 -3.42 29.73
CA PRO A 161 18.70 -2.93 31.10
C PRO A 161 19.82 -1.90 31.25
N LEU A 162 19.53 -0.82 31.96
CA LEU A 162 20.48 0.22 32.31
C LEU A 162 20.83 0.11 33.80
N PRO A 163 22.00 0.61 34.26
CA PRO A 163 22.33 0.73 35.68
C PRO A 163 21.21 1.47 36.42
N VAL A 164 21.00 1.12 37.70
CA VAL A 164 19.87 1.61 38.50
C VAL A 164 19.75 3.14 38.52
N PHE A 165 20.88 3.86 38.57
CA PHE A 165 20.90 5.33 38.53
C PHE A 165 20.49 5.94 37.17
N LEU A 166 20.50 5.17 36.10
CA LEU A 166 20.03 5.54 34.78
C LEU A 166 18.67 4.94 34.44
N GLY A 167 18.00 4.28 35.38
CA GLY A 167 16.75 3.56 35.16
C GLY A 167 15.62 4.41 34.53
N ILE A 168 15.57 5.71 34.85
CA ILE A 168 14.60 6.66 34.26
C ILE A 168 14.75 6.81 32.74
N PHE A 169 15.92 6.54 32.19
CA PHE A 169 16.19 6.60 30.75
C PHE A 169 15.99 5.27 30.04
N GLN A 170 15.55 4.22 30.73
CA GLN A 170 15.32 2.91 30.12
C GLN A 170 14.14 2.92 29.11
N GLY A 171 14.14 1.97 28.18
CA GLY A 171 13.08 1.84 27.17
C GLY A 171 13.15 2.91 26.09
N SER A 172 12.04 3.58 25.82
CA SER A 172 11.92 4.59 24.74
C SER A 172 12.92 5.73 24.87
N SER A 173 13.17 6.21 26.11
CA SER A 173 14.13 7.30 26.35
C SER A 173 15.54 6.91 25.92
N PHE A 174 15.97 5.69 26.23
CA PHE A 174 17.28 5.20 25.81
C PHE A 174 17.39 5.08 24.29
N VAL A 175 16.35 4.56 23.64
CA VAL A 175 16.28 4.50 22.16
C VAL A 175 16.43 5.88 21.55
N VAL A 176 15.69 6.90 22.06
CA VAL A 176 15.76 8.27 21.56
C VAL A 176 17.13 8.91 21.78
N ILE A 177 17.77 8.66 22.93
CA ILE A 177 19.14 9.14 23.20
C ILE A 177 20.13 8.56 22.19
N VAL A 178 20.08 7.25 21.95
CA VAL A 178 20.96 6.59 20.97
C VAL A 178 20.65 7.09 19.56
N ALA A 179 19.38 7.24 19.21
CA ALA A 179 18.95 7.78 17.91
C ALA A 179 19.41 9.23 17.73
N PHE A 180 19.29 10.09 18.75
CA PHE A 180 19.77 11.49 18.71
C PHE A 180 21.25 11.55 18.32
N LEU A 181 22.10 10.74 18.99
CA LEU A 181 23.53 10.67 18.65
C LEU A 181 23.76 10.14 17.23
N ALA A 182 22.95 9.18 16.78
CA ALA A 182 23.05 8.64 15.42
C ALA A 182 22.58 9.66 14.35
N MET A 183 21.59 10.53 14.66
CA MET A 183 21.09 11.54 13.71
C MET A 183 22.12 12.61 13.38
N ILE A 184 23.13 12.87 14.23
CA ILE A 184 24.20 13.83 13.93
C ILE A 184 25.00 13.39 12.68
N PRO A 185 25.67 12.21 12.66
CA PRO A 185 26.37 11.77 11.46
C PRO A 185 25.43 11.49 10.28
N CYS A 186 24.17 11.06 10.54
CA CYS A 186 23.20 10.88 9.46
C CYS A 186 22.87 12.21 8.75
N ALA A 187 22.66 13.31 9.49
CA ALA A 187 22.42 14.62 8.91
C ALA A 187 23.62 15.13 8.11
N TRP A 188 24.82 14.95 8.65
CA TRP A 188 26.07 15.30 7.94
C TRP A 188 26.22 14.52 6.62
N LEU A 189 26.04 13.19 6.66
CA LEU A 189 26.10 12.35 5.47
C LEU A 189 25.02 12.70 4.46
N THR A 190 23.84 13.09 4.93
CA THR A 190 22.75 13.54 4.06
C THR A 190 23.13 14.83 3.33
N LEU A 191 23.65 15.82 4.04
CA LEU A 191 24.12 17.07 3.40
C LEU A 191 25.24 16.85 2.40
N LEU A 192 26.15 15.89 2.64
CA LEU A 192 27.23 15.55 1.69
C LEU A 192 26.75 14.79 0.46
N GLY A 193 25.79 13.87 0.65
CA GLY A 193 25.41 12.90 -0.38
C GLY A 193 24.15 13.28 -1.15
N TRP A 194 23.16 13.83 -0.46
CA TRP A 194 21.84 14.05 -1.03
C TRP A 194 21.80 15.03 -2.20
N PRO A 195 22.55 16.14 -2.23
CA PRO A 195 22.59 17.01 -3.41
C PRO A 195 23.03 16.27 -4.69
N LYS A 196 23.95 15.29 -4.56
CA LYS A 196 24.36 14.44 -5.69
C LYS A 196 23.25 13.45 -6.09
N VAL A 197 22.49 12.95 -5.12
CA VAL A 197 21.33 12.09 -5.37
C VAL A 197 20.24 12.89 -6.09
N GLN A 198 19.99 14.14 -5.69
CA GLN A 198 19.04 15.03 -6.38
C GLN A 198 19.42 15.24 -7.85
N LEU A 199 20.69 15.54 -8.15
CA LEU A 199 21.18 15.63 -9.54
C LEU A 199 21.00 14.33 -10.31
N GLY A 200 21.20 13.18 -9.65
CA GLY A 200 20.93 11.86 -10.23
C GLY A 200 19.46 11.64 -10.53
N ILE A 201 18.56 12.08 -9.62
CA ILE A 201 17.11 12.01 -9.81
C ILE A 201 16.69 12.90 -10.99
N GLU A 202 17.18 14.13 -11.09
CA GLU A 202 16.90 15.03 -12.23
C GLU A 202 17.36 14.41 -13.57
N SER A 203 18.53 13.79 -13.58
CA SER A 203 19.03 13.07 -14.77
C SER A 203 18.14 11.87 -15.12
N LEU A 204 17.67 11.13 -14.11
CA LEU A 204 16.73 10.02 -14.30
C LEU A 204 15.38 10.52 -14.82
N GLN A 205 14.85 11.61 -14.29
CA GLN A 205 13.61 12.23 -14.78
C GLN A 205 13.74 12.62 -16.25
N ALA A 206 14.84 13.28 -16.63
CA ALA A 206 15.12 13.65 -18.03
C ALA A 206 15.17 12.41 -18.95
N PHE A 207 15.84 11.34 -18.50
CA PHE A 207 15.86 10.07 -19.23
C PHE A 207 14.48 9.44 -19.38
N LEU A 208 13.70 9.36 -18.30
CA LEU A 208 12.35 8.76 -18.32
C LEU A 208 11.40 9.56 -19.21
N ARG A 209 11.48 10.90 -19.19
CA ARG A 209 10.72 11.76 -20.11
C ARG A 209 11.08 11.47 -21.56
N SER A 210 12.38 11.29 -21.86
CA SER A 210 12.84 10.97 -23.22
C SER A 210 12.43 9.56 -23.67
N ALA A 211 12.29 8.60 -22.74
CA ALA A 211 11.89 7.23 -23.04
C ALA A 211 10.39 7.10 -23.39
N GLY A 212 9.56 8.10 -23.03
CA GLY A 212 8.16 8.20 -23.43
C GLY A 212 7.35 6.92 -23.17
N ALA A 213 6.63 6.45 -24.19
CA ALA A 213 5.74 5.29 -24.09
C ALA A 213 6.46 3.99 -23.69
N LEU A 214 7.70 3.79 -24.12
CA LEU A 214 8.49 2.59 -23.75
C LEU A 214 8.88 2.62 -22.28
N GLY A 215 9.28 3.78 -21.76
CA GLY A 215 9.58 3.95 -20.33
C GLY A 215 8.37 3.61 -19.46
N GLY A 216 7.18 4.10 -19.83
CA GLY A 216 5.92 3.76 -19.17
C GLY A 216 5.61 2.26 -19.22
N TRP A 217 5.82 1.61 -20.39
CA TRP A 217 5.60 0.17 -20.53
C TRP A 217 6.50 -0.65 -19.59
N VAL A 218 7.81 -0.36 -19.57
CA VAL A 218 8.78 -1.05 -18.71
C VAL A 218 8.44 -0.85 -17.24
N TYR A 219 8.10 0.37 -16.84
CA TYR A 219 7.73 0.69 -15.46
C TYR A 219 6.49 -0.12 -15.02
N ILE A 220 5.39 -0.08 -15.79
CA ILE A 220 4.14 -0.77 -15.45
C ILE A 220 4.33 -2.28 -15.47
N PHE A 221 5.12 -2.81 -16.41
CA PHE A 221 5.46 -4.24 -16.43
C PHE A 221 6.21 -4.66 -15.15
N LEU A 222 7.22 -3.91 -14.73
CA LEU A 222 7.98 -4.19 -13.50
C LEU A 222 7.10 -4.04 -12.26
N GLU A 223 6.26 -3.03 -12.20
CA GLU A 223 5.31 -2.84 -11.10
C GLU A 223 4.42 -4.07 -10.95
N ARG A 224 3.87 -4.60 -12.05
CA ARG A 224 3.01 -5.78 -12.01
C ARG A 224 3.74 -7.07 -11.73
N ILE A 225 4.82 -7.37 -12.45
CA ILE A 225 5.52 -8.65 -12.33
C ILE A 225 6.16 -8.86 -10.94
N LEU A 226 6.43 -7.78 -10.22
CA LEU A 226 7.02 -7.81 -8.89
C LEU A 226 5.99 -7.89 -7.73
N ILE A 227 4.68 -7.79 -8.00
CA ILE A 227 3.63 -7.92 -6.96
C ILE A 227 3.77 -9.19 -6.13
N PRO A 228 3.98 -10.39 -6.70
CA PRO A 228 4.08 -11.63 -5.93
C PRO A 228 5.22 -11.64 -4.92
N THR A 229 6.31 -10.94 -5.21
CA THR A 229 7.48 -10.84 -4.35
C THR A 229 7.36 -9.75 -3.29
N GLY A 230 6.41 -8.82 -3.45
CA GLY A 230 6.29 -7.61 -2.63
C GLY A 230 7.33 -6.55 -2.96
N LEU A 231 8.13 -6.75 -4.02
CA LEU A 231 9.16 -5.80 -4.44
C LEU A 231 8.60 -4.62 -5.25
N HIS A 232 7.36 -4.72 -5.74
CA HIS A 232 6.73 -3.65 -6.53
C HIS A 232 6.71 -2.31 -5.80
N HIS A 233 6.64 -2.29 -4.45
CA HIS A 233 6.71 -1.06 -3.65
C HIS A 233 8.01 -0.27 -3.86
N PHE A 234 9.14 -0.96 -4.12
CA PHE A 234 10.41 -0.31 -4.45
C PHE A 234 10.42 0.32 -5.83
N VAL A 235 9.61 -0.23 -6.75
CA VAL A 235 9.48 0.30 -8.10
C VAL A 235 8.48 1.45 -8.13
N TYR A 236 7.27 1.25 -7.60
CA TYR A 236 6.22 2.26 -7.73
C TYR A 236 6.36 3.43 -6.75
N GLY A 237 6.90 3.18 -5.54
CA GLY A 237 7.03 4.20 -4.51
C GLY A 237 7.76 5.47 -4.98
N PRO A 238 8.96 5.38 -5.58
CA PRO A 238 9.67 6.54 -6.11
C PRO A 238 8.91 7.31 -7.20
N PHE A 239 8.05 6.66 -7.98
CA PHE A 239 7.27 7.29 -9.04
C PHE A 239 6.00 7.98 -8.50
N ILE A 240 5.24 7.28 -7.68
CA ILE A 240 3.93 7.75 -7.22
C ILE A 240 4.06 8.75 -6.07
N PHE A 241 4.96 8.48 -5.13
CA PHE A 241 5.16 9.27 -3.91
C PHE A 241 6.53 9.94 -3.81
N GLY A 242 7.43 9.65 -4.73
CA GLY A 242 8.78 10.19 -4.75
C GLY A 242 9.08 10.91 -6.06
N PRO A 243 10.21 11.62 -6.13
CA PRO A 243 10.53 12.51 -7.24
C PRO A 243 11.16 11.80 -8.44
N ALA A 244 10.86 10.52 -8.69
CA ALA A 244 11.48 9.79 -9.81
C ALA A 244 11.08 10.31 -11.20
N VAL A 245 9.92 10.97 -11.33
CA VAL A 245 9.40 11.46 -12.62
C VAL A 245 9.04 12.94 -12.55
N VAL A 246 8.38 13.34 -11.46
CA VAL A 246 7.99 14.72 -11.16
C VAL A 246 8.30 15.02 -9.69
N GLU A 247 8.51 16.27 -9.38
CA GLU A 247 8.73 16.71 -8.00
C GLU A 247 7.52 16.39 -7.13
N GLY A 248 7.74 15.89 -5.91
CA GLY A 248 6.67 15.47 -4.99
C GLY A 248 6.00 14.13 -5.35
N GLY A 249 6.24 13.57 -6.52
CA GLY A 249 5.61 12.35 -7.01
C GLY A 249 4.31 12.59 -7.78
N LEU A 250 3.97 11.63 -8.62
CA LEU A 250 2.83 11.74 -9.56
C LEU A 250 1.50 12.03 -8.86
N GLN A 251 1.28 11.47 -7.68
CA GLN A 251 0.00 11.63 -6.97
C GLN A 251 -0.17 13.03 -6.41
N VAL A 252 0.85 13.61 -5.81
CA VAL A 252 0.84 14.97 -5.27
C VAL A 252 0.77 15.97 -6.41
N TYR A 253 1.64 15.80 -7.41
CA TYR A 253 1.68 16.68 -8.57
C TYR A 253 0.32 16.77 -9.29
N TRP A 254 -0.34 15.62 -9.51
CA TRP A 254 -1.67 15.58 -10.10
C TRP A 254 -2.69 16.34 -9.26
N ALA A 255 -2.71 16.10 -7.93
CA ALA A 255 -3.66 16.74 -7.03
C ALA A 255 -3.47 18.27 -6.99
N GLU A 256 -2.23 18.76 -6.94
CA GLU A 256 -1.91 20.19 -6.93
C GLU A 256 -2.31 20.89 -8.23
N HIS A 257 -2.21 20.19 -9.37
CA HIS A 257 -2.53 20.76 -10.68
C HIS A 257 -3.95 20.41 -11.16
N LEU A 258 -4.73 19.64 -10.40
CA LEU A 258 -6.05 19.14 -10.81
C LEU A 258 -6.99 20.28 -11.26
N GLN A 259 -7.02 21.39 -10.52
CA GLN A 259 -7.86 22.53 -10.88
C GLN A 259 -7.39 23.18 -12.20
N ALA A 260 -6.09 23.41 -12.35
CA ALA A 260 -5.53 24.01 -13.56
C ALA A 260 -5.77 23.11 -14.79
N PHE A 261 -5.55 21.81 -14.66
CA PHE A 261 -5.79 20.85 -15.72
C PHE A 261 -7.26 20.76 -16.10
N SER A 262 -8.18 20.81 -15.13
CA SER A 262 -9.62 20.74 -15.38
C SER A 262 -10.18 21.95 -16.14
N GLN A 263 -9.52 23.10 -16.04
CA GLN A 263 -9.90 24.34 -16.71
C GLN A 263 -9.20 24.55 -18.05
N SER A 264 -8.14 23.79 -18.33
CA SER A 264 -7.40 23.90 -19.58
C SER A 264 -8.14 23.23 -20.75
N THR A 265 -8.01 23.80 -21.92
CA THR A 265 -8.48 23.22 -23.19
C THR A 265 -7.36 22.51 -23.96
N GLU A 266 -6.11 22.62 -23.50
CA GLU A 266 -4.98 21.92 -24.12
C GLU A 266 -5.03 20.42 -23.80
N PRO A 267 -4.57 19.55 -24.71
CA PRO A 267 -4.52 18.11 -24.44
C PRO A 267 -3.72 17.82 -23.15
N LEU A 268 -4.31 17.05 -22.24
CA LEU A 268 -3.65 16.71 -20.95
C LEU A 268 -2.27 16.06 -21.14
N LYS A 269 -2.07 15.31 -22.20
CA LYS A 269 -0.77 14.71 -22.54
C LYS A 269 0.32 15.75 -22.83
N THR A 270 -0.06 16.93 -23.31
CA THR A 270 0.89 18.06 -23.48
C THR A 270 1.19 18.73 -22.15
N LEU A 271 0.19 18.89 -21.30
CA LEU A 271 0.31 19.51 -19.97
C LEU A 271 1.01 18.61 -18.97
N PHE A 272 0.78 17.30 -19.04
CA PHE A 272 1.29 16.32 -18.09
C PHE A 272 1.70 15.01 -18.79
N PRO A 273 2.77 15.03 -19.60
CA PRO A 273 3.25 13.82 -20.28
C PRO A 273 3.67 12.71 -19.34
N GLU A 274 4.13 13.04 -18.13
CA GLU A 274 4.51 12.09 -17.09
C GLU A 274 3.33 11.29 -16.50
N GLY A 275 2.09 11.76 -16.71
CA GLY A 275 0.87 11.06 -16.29
C GLY A 275 0.70 9.67 -16.92
N GLY A 276 1.46 9.37 -17.99
CA GLY A 276 1.56 8.03 -18.55
C GLY A 276 2.09 6.96 -17.58
N PHE A 277 2.90 7.35 -16.62
CA PHE A 277 3.42 6.43 -15.59
C PHE A 277 2.36 6.08 -14.53
N ALA A 278 1.30 6.85 -14.35
CA ALA A 278 0.24 6.56 -13.39
C ALA A 278 -0.95 5.78 -13.98
N LEU A 279 -0.82 5.12 -15.14
CA LEU A 279 -1.90 4.41 -15.81
C LEU A 279 -2.08 2.93 -15.38
N HIS A 280 -1.28 2.44 -14.47
CA HIS A 280 -1.28 1.03 -14.04
C HIS A 280 -2.61 0.56 -13.42
N GLY A 281 -3.44 1.45 -12.88
CA GLY A 281 -4.77 1.12 -12.35
C GLY A 281 -5.79 0.71 -13.42
N ASN A 282 -5.57 1.04 -14.70
CA ASN A 282 -6.47 0.61 -15.77
C ASN A 282 -6.61 -0.91 -15.84
N SER A 283 -5.55 -1.67 -15.57
CA SER A 283 -5.61 -3.13 -15.51
C SER A 283 -6.42 -3.65 -14.31
N LYS A 284 -6.51 -2.86 -13.24
CA LYS A 284 -7.32 -3.17 -12.06
C LYS A 284 -8.81 -3.03 -12.37
N VAL A 285 -9.17 -2.01 -13.16
CA VAL A 285 -10.56 -1.72 -13.53
C VAL A 285 -11.02 -2.60 -14.69
N PHE A 286 -10.31 -2.62 -15.81
CA PHE A 286 -10.74 -3.30 -17.03
C PHE A 286 -10.19 -4.73 -17.14
N GLY A 287 -8.92 -4.96 -16.80
CA GLY A 287 -8.28 -6.27 -16.90
C GLY A 287 -8.87 -7.30 -15.94
N SER A 288 -9.17 -6.90 -14.71
CA SER A 288 -9.74 -7.79 -13.68
C SER A 288 -11.07 -8.41 -14.12
N VAL A 289 -11.91 -7.65 -14.81
CA VAL A 289 -13.19 -8.13 -15.35
C VAL A 289 -12.96 -9.21 -16.40
N GLY A 290 -12.04 -8.97 -17.35
CA GLY A 290 -11.71 -9.96 -18.39
C GLY A 290 -11.14 -11.25 -17.81
N ILE A 291 -10.26 -11.15 -16.81
CA ILE A 291 -9.70 -12.31 -16.08
C ILE A 291 -10.83 -13.08 -15.37
N ALA A 292 -11.68 -12.40 -14.61
CA ALA A 292 -12.78 -13.01 -13.86
C ALA A 292 -13.75 -13.76 -14.79
N LEU A 293 -14.13 -13.14 -15.91
CA LEU A 293 -14.96 -13.77 -16.93
C LEU A 293 -14.29 -15.02 -17.50
N ALA A 294 -13.00 -14.97 -17.81
CA ALA A 294 -12.26 -16.15 -18.32
C ALA A 294 -12.25 -17.30 -17.32
N LEU A 295 -11.99 -17.01 -16.05
CA LEU A 295 -12.02 -18.01 -14.97
C LEU A 295 -13.43 -18.60 -14.79
N TYR A 296 -14.46 -17.76 -14.81
CA TYR A 296 -15.85 -18.21 -14.66
C TYR A 296 -16.32 -19.10 -15.81
N PHE A 297 -16.07 -18.69 -17.06
CA PHE A 297 -16.52 -19.46 -18.23
C PHE A 297 -15.71 -20.72 -18.50
N THR A 298 -14.50 -20.85 -17.92
CA THR A 298 -13.70 -22.07 -17.98
C THR A 298 -13.98 -23.03 -16.83
N ALA A 299 -14.70 -22.61 -15.79
CA ALA A 299 -15.13 -23.48 -14.71
C ALA A 299 -16.22 -24.47 -15.17
N ALA A 300 -16.22 -25.67 -14.57
CA ALA A 300 -17.27 -26.67 -14.79
C ALA A 300 -18.65 -26.09 -14.42
N PRO A 301 -19.70 -26.35 -15.20
CA PRO A 301 -21.02 -25.75 -15.00
C PRO A 301 -21.56 -25.85 -13.56
N GLU A 302 -21.37 -27.00 -12.93
CA GLU A 302 -21.76 -27.31 -11.56
C GLU A 302 -21.04 -26.45 -10.49
N ASN A 303 -19.85 -25.98 -10.82
CA ASN A 303 -19.02 -25.17 -9.92
C ASN A 303 -19.14 -23.66 -10.14
N ARG A 304 -19.81 -23.22 -11.20
CA ARG A 304 -19.87 -21.79 -11.58
C ARG A 304 -20.44 -20.89 -10.51
N VAL A 305 -21.46 -21.34 -9.78
CA VAL A 305 -22.05 -20.54 -8.68
C VAL A 305 -21.05 -20.31 -7.56
N LYS A 306 -20.29 -21.34 -7.20
CA LYS A 306 -19.22 -21.23 -6.17
C LYS A 306 -18.09 -20.34 -6.64
N VAL A 307 -17.67 -20.48 -7.90
CA VAL A 307 -16.62 -19.66 -8.52
C VAL A 307 -17.06 -18.20 -8.62
N ALA A 308 -18.32 -17.91 -8.99
CA ALA A 308 -18.86 -16.57 -8.97
C ALA A 308 -18.82 -15.94 -7.57
N GLY A 309 -19.17 -16.71 -6.53
CA GLY A 309 -19.09 -16.25 -5.13
C GLY A 309 -17.67 -15.88 -4.69
N LEU A 310 -16.62 -16.46 -5.29
CA LEU A 310 -15.22 -16.09 -5.07
C LEU A 310 -14.81 -14.88 -5.94
N LEU A 311 -15.15 -14.92 -7.23
CA LEU A 311 -14.64 -13.94 -8.20
C LEU A 311 -15.33 -12.58 -8.11
N ILE A 312 -16.64 -12.53 -7.84
CA ILE A 312 -17.38 -11.26 -7.80
C ILE A 312 -16.83 -10.32 -6.73
N PRO A 313 -16.69 -10.71 -5.44
CA PRO A 313 -16.11 -9.83 -4.43
C PRO A 313 -14.67 -9.43 -4.75
N ALA A 314 -13.85 -10.37 -5.22
CA ALA A 314 -12.45 -10.10 -5.58
C ALA A 314 -12.33 -9.11 -6.74
N THR A 315 -13.17 -9.25 -7.78
CA THR A 315 -13.19 -8.35 -8.93
C THR A 315 -13.72 -6.98 -8.56
N LEU A 316 -14.78 -6.90 -7.75
CA LEU A 316 -15.31 -5.62 -7.25
C LEU A 316 -14.27 -4.89 -6.40
N THR A 317 -13.53 -5.59 -5.56
CA THR A 317 -12.43 -5.01 -4.76
C THR A 317 -11.35 -4.45 -5.68
N ALA A 318 -10.97 -5.18 -6.73
CA ALA A 318 -9.99 -4.70 -7.71
C ALA A 318 -10.49 -3.47 -8.48
N MET A 319 -11.73 -3.49 -8.96
CA MET A 319 -12.32 -2.39 -9.74
C MET A 319 -12.57 -1.12 -8.90
N LEU A 320 -13.19 -1.28 -7.73
CA LEU A 320 -13.68 -0.14 -6.97
C LEU A 320 -12.58 0.53 -6.16
N VAL A 321 -11.69 -0.27 -5.56
CA VAL A 321 -10.66 0.20 -4.61
C VAL A 321 -9.23 0.00 -5.13
N GLY A 322 -9.05 -0.71 -6.24
CA GLY A 322 -7.73 -0.94 -6.83
C GLY A 322 -6.87 -2.00 -6.12
N ILE A 323 -7.45 -2.85 -5.28
CA ILE A 323 -6.75 -3.94 -4.59
C ILE A 323 -6.94 -5.23 -5.36
N THR A 324 -5.92 -5.67 -6.08
CA THR A 324 -5.99 -6.79 -7.05
C THR A 324 -5.57 -8.15 -6.48
N GLU A 325 -4.88 -8.17 -5.35
CA GLU A 325 -4.30 -9.39 -4.78
C GLU A 325 -5.33 -10.52 -4.58
N PRO A 326 -6.58 -10.27 -4.12
CA PRO A 326 -7.56 -11.36 -3.96
C PRO A 326 -7.86 -12.07 -5.29
N LEU A 327 -7.91 -11.32 -6.40
CA LEU A 327 -8.13 -11.88 -7.73
C LEU A 327 -6.85 -12.49 -8.30
N GLU A 328 -5.74 -11.78 -8.28
CA GLU A 328 -4.46 -12.20 -8.89
C GLU A 328 -3.94 -13.50 -8.27
N PHE A 329 -4.11 -13.68 -6.97
CA PHE A 329 -3.68 -14.91 -6.30
C PHE A 329 -4.52 -16.13 -6.64
N THR A 330 -5.73 -15.97 -7.18
CA THR A 330 -6.54 -17.11 -7.64
C THR A 330 -5.92 -17.81 -8.84
N PHE A 331 -5.04 -17.14 -9.60
CA PHE A 331 -4.37 -17.74 -10.76
C PHE A 331 -2.84 -17.73 -10.69
N LEU A 332 -2.23 -16.84 -9.92
CA LEU A 332 -0.78 -16.74 -9.77
C LEU A 332 -0.15 -18.07 -9.32
N PHE A 333 -0.71 -18.69 -8.27
CA PHE A 333 -0.17 -19.93 -7.72
C PHE A 333 -0.46 -21.14 -8.59
N ILE A 334 -1.49 -21.04 -9.43
CA ILE A 334 -1.86 -22.12 -10.38
C ILE A 334 -0.97 -22.07 -11.61
N SER A 335 -0.69 -20.86 -12.11
CA SER A 335 0.11 -20.65 -13.32
C SER A 335 0.83 -19.31 -13.28
N PRO A 336 2.13 -19.30 -12.91
CA PRO A 336 2.97 -18.09 -13.03
C PRO A 336 2.98 -17.51 -14.45
N LEU A 337 2.75 -18.35 -15.47
CA LEU A 337 2.64 -17.91 -16.86
C LEU A 337 1.44 -16.98 -17.07
N LEU A 338 0.26 -17.30 -16.51
CA LEU A 338 -0.90 -16.41 -16.58
C LEU A 338 -0.61 -15.06 -15.93
N PHE A 339 0.15 -15.07 -14.86
CA PHE A 339 0.55 -13.83 -14.18
C PHE A 339 1.53 -13.00 -15.04
N ALA A 340 2.51 -13.63 -15.67
CA ALA A 340 3.41 -12.95 -16.61
C ALA A 340 2.64 -12.35 -17.80
N VAL A 341 1.68 -13.10 -18.36
CA VAL A 341 0.79 -12.60 -19.42
C VAL A 341 -0.04 -11.42 -18.93
N HIS A 342 -0.58 -11.47 -17.69
CA HIS A 342 -1.27 -10.33 -17.09
C HIS A 342 -0.37 -9.09 -17.02
N ALA A 343 0.87 -9.21 -16.56
CA ALA A 343 1.80 -8.09 -16.48
C ALA A 343 2.09 -7.47 -17.85
N VAL A 344 2.28 -8.30 -18.90
CA VAL A 344 2.45 -7.84 -20.29
C VAL A 344 1.21 -7.11 -20.80
N LEU A 345 0.01 -7.68 -20.60
CA LEU A 345 -1.24 -7.08 -21.04
C LEU A 345 -1.53 -5.76 -20.32
N ALA A 346 -1.25 -5.69 -19.01
CA ALA A 346 -1.42 -4.47 -18.21
C ALA A 346 -0.52 -3.34 -18.71
N ALA A 347 0.77 -3.62 -18.92
CA ALA A 347 1.73 -2.66 -19.46
C ALA A 347 1.34 -2.20 -20.89
N THR A 348 0.92 -3.14 -21.73
CA THR A 348 0.51 -2.84 -23.10
C THR A 348 -0.76 -2.00 -23.14
N MET A 349 -1.76 -2.30 -22.32
CA MET A 349 -3.00 -1.51 -22.23
C MET A 349 -2.69 -0.07 -21.84
N ALA A 350 -1.94 0.13 -20.78
CA ALA A 350 -1.56 1.46 -20.30
C ALA A 350 -0.76 2.24 -21.37
N THR A 351 0.14 1.57 -22.07
CA THR A 351 0.93 2.18 -23.14
C THR A 351 0.08 2.58 -24.33
N VAL A 352 -0.86 1.74 -24.76
CA VAL A 352 -1.81 2.07 -25.83
C VAL A 352 -2.67 3.27 -25.42
N MET A 353 -3.18 3.29 -24.20
CA MET A 353 -3.92 4.42 -23.65
C MET A 353 -3.07 5.71 -23.68
N TYR A 354 -1.83 5.65 -23.22
CA TYR A 354 -0.91 6.79 -23.26
C TYR A 354 -0.64 7.28 -24.68
N ILE A 355 -0.42 6.39 -25.64
CA ILE A 355 -0.22 6.76 -27.06
C ILE A 355 -1.44 7.48 -27.58
N CYS A 356 -2.65 7.03 -27.23
CA CYS A 356 -3.93 7.63 -27.61
C CYS A 356 -4.30 8.89 -26.81
N GLY A 357 -3.39 9.42 -25.98
CA GLY A 357 -3.58 10.69 -25.28
C GLY A 357 -4.15 10.58 -23.87
N VAL A 358 -4.34 9.38 -23.33
CA VAL A 358 -4.81 9.19 -21.96
C VAL A 358 -3.66 9.42 -20.98
N VAL A 359 -3.82 10.36 -20.08
CA VAL A 359 -2.92 10.66 -18.95
C VAL A 359 -3.74 11.05 -17.74
N GLY A 360 -3.16 10.90 -16.54
CA GLY A 360 -3.85 11.26 -15.31
C GLY A 360 -3.35 10.39 -14.15
N ASN A 361 -3.95 10.56 -12.98
CA ASN A 361 -3.67 9.73 -11.81
C ASN A 361 -4.61 8.52 -11.78
N PHE A 362 -4.32 7.51 -12.57
CA PHE A 362 -5.09 6.28 -12.72
C PHE A 362 -4.38 5.06 -12.10
N GLY A 363 -3.74 5.23 -10.94
CA GLY A 363 -3.04 4.15 -10.24
C GLY A 363 -3.93 3.28 -9.34
N GLY A 364 -5.07 3.79 -8.90
CA GLY A 364 -6.04 3.14 -8.00
C GLY A 364 -7.24 2.51 -8.69
N GLY A 365 -8.40 2.56 -8.04
CA GLY A 365 -9.68 2.05 -8.51
C GLY A 365 -10.66 3.15 -8.94
N LEU A 366 -11.90 2.74 -9.23
CA LEU A 366 -12.95 3.65 -9.70
C LEU A 366 -13.31 4.71 -8.65
N LEU A 367 -13.42 4.31 -7.37
CA LEU A 367 -13.95 5.18 -6.32
C LEU A 367 -12.88 6.11 -5.73
N ASP A 368 -11.62 5.73 -5.75
CA ASP A 368 -10.54 6.50 -5.14
C ASP A 368 -9.83 7.43 -6.12
N GLN A 369 -9.72 7.06 -7.38
CA GLN A 369 -8.97 7.86 -8.36
C GLN A 369 -9.73 8.15 -9.64
N PHE A 370 -10.36 7.16 -10.29
CA PHE A 370 -10.96 7.37 -11.62
C PHE A 370 -12.08 8.41 -11.58
N LEU A 371 -13.07 8.25 -10.70
CA LEU A 371 -14.19 9.16 -10.60
C LEU A 371 -13.80 10.51 -10.00
N PRO A 372 -13.29 10.59 -8.74
CA PRO A 372 -13.14 11.86 -8.05
C PRO A 372 -11.94 12.68 -8.52
N GLN A 373 -10.87 12.03 -8.97
CA GLN A 373 -9.64 12.73 -9.31
C GLN A 373 -9.39 12.90 -10.83
N ASN A 374 -10.14 12.20 -11.67
CA ASN A 374 -9.94 12.24 -13.11
C ASN A 374 -11.25 12.49 -13.87
N TRP A 375 -12.17 11.52 -13.90
CA TRP A 375 -13.31 11.59 -14.81
C TRP A 375 -14.24 12.76 -14.50
N ILE A 376 -14.61 12.95 -13.24
CA ILE A 376 -15.53 14.03 -12.87
C ILE A 376 -14.89 15.40 -13.09
N PRO A 377 -13.70 15.73 -12.53
CA PRO A 377 -13.09 17.04 -12.74
C PRO A 377 -12.77 17.36 -14.20
N MET A 378 -12.37 16.34 -14.98
CA MET A 378 -11.92 16.51 -16.36
C MET A 378 -13.06 16.44 -17.40
N PHE A 379 -14.29 16.15 -16.98
CA PHE A 379 -15.39 15.85 -17.91
C PHE A 379 -15.64 16.95 -18.93
N HIS A 380 -15.57 18.20 -18.52
CA HIS A 380 -15.98 19.32 -19.37
C HIS A 380 -15.04 19.55 -20.57
N HIS A 381 -13.74 19.56 -20.34
CA HIS A 381 -12.76 19.86 -21.39
C HIS A 381 -12.08 18.62 -21.96
N HIS A 382 -12.06 17.50 -21.21
CA HIS A 382 -11.31 16.30 -21.55
C HIS A 382 -12.16 15.03 -21.67
N ALA A 383 -13.48 15.15 -21.90
CA ALA A 383 -14.38 14.00 -22.03
C ALA A 383 -13.95 13.02 -23.14
N SER A 384 -13.38 13.52 -24.23
CA SER A 384 -12.87 12.67 -25.32
C SER A 384 -11.79 11.69 -24.85
N MET A 385 -10.89 12.14 -23.96
CA MET A 385 -9.87 11.28 -23.35
C MET A 385 -10.52 10.14 -22.53
N MET A 386 -11.58 10.43 -21.77
CA MET A 386 -12.30 9.43 -20.98
C MET A 386 -12.96 8.38 -21.86
N PHE A 387 -13.63 8.79 -22.95
CA PHE A 387 -14.25 7.85 -23.89
C PHE A 387 -13.21 6.98 -24.60
N ILE A 388 -12.05 7.54 -24.95
CA ILE A 388 -10.91 6.78 -25.50
C ILE A 388 -10.42 5.75 -24.47
N GLN A 389 -10.23 6.17 -23.22
CA GLN A 389 -9.81 5.28 -22.13
C GLN A 389 -10.78 4.12 -21.91
N ILE A 390 -12.09 4.42 -21.83
CA ILE A 390 -13.14 3.41 -21.67
C ILE A 390 -13.17 2.47 -22.87
N GLY A 391 -13.12 3.00 -24.08
CA GLY A 391 -13.11 2.20 -25.31
C GLY A 391 -11.93 1.23 -25.38
N ILE A 392 -10.71 1.72 -25.13
CA ILE A 392 -9.50 0.88 -25.06
C ILE A 392 -9.63 -0.13 -23.91
N GLY A 393 -10.12 0.31 -22.74
CA GLY A 393 -10.33 -0.54 -21.57
C GLY A 393 -11.25 -1.72 -21.89
N LEU A 394 -12.38 -1.50 -22.52
CA LEU A 394 -13.32 -2.56 -22.94
C LEU A 394 -12.72 -3.49 -23.99
N CYS A 395 -11.96 -2.98 -24.96
CA CYS A 395 -11.22 -3.80 -25.91
C CYS A 395 -10.22 -4.72 -25.19
N PHE A 396 -9.50 -4.19 -24.21
CA PHE A 396 -8.58 -4.99 -23.43
C PHE A 396 -9.30 -5.96 -22.48
N THR A 397 -10.47 -5.63 -21.93
CA THR A 397 -11.33 -6.58 -21.20
C THR A 397 -11.64 -7.81 -22.07
N ALA A 398 -12.05 -7.59 -23.30
CA ALA A 398 -12.29 -8.68 -24.28
C ALA A 398 -11.00 -9.45 -24.61
N LEU A 399 -9.88 -8.75 -24.79
CA LEU A 399 -8.56 -9.36 -25.04
C LEU A 399 -8.11 -10.22 -23.87
N TYR A 400 -8.21 -9.73 -22.63
CA TYR A 400 -7.93 -10.49 -21.41
C TYR A 400 -8.79 -11.76 -21.34
N PHE A 401 -10.08 -11.64 -21.61
CA PHE A 401 -10.99 -12.78 -21.63
C PHE A 401 -10.54 -13.84 -22.63
N VAL A 402 -10.28 -13.45 -23.88
CA VAL A 402 -9.88 -14.39 -24.96
C VAL A 402 -8.53 -15.03 -24.65
N VAL A 403 -7.53 -14.24 -24.26
CA VAL A 403 -6.17 -14.73 -23.98
C VAL A 403 -6.18 -15.69 -22.79
N PHE A 404 -6.77 -15.29 -21.67
CA PHE A 404 -6.83 -16.13 -20.48
C PHE A 404 -7.62 -17.40 -20.72
N ARG A 405 -8.81 -17.31 -21.32
CA ARG A 405 -9.62 -18.48 -21.68
C ARG A 405 -8.85 -19.45 -22.57
N THR A 406 -8.17 -18.93 -23.58
CA THR A 406 -7.39 -19.76 -24.52
C THR A 406 -6.22 -20.46 -23.82
N LEU A 407 -5.48 -19.75 -22.98
CA LEU A 407 -4.36 -20.34 -22.24
C LEU A 407 -4.84 -21.37 -21.21
N ILE A 408 -5.91 -21.08 -20.47
CA ILE A 408 -6.49 -22.02 -19.50
C ILE A 408 -6.90 -23.31 -20.18
N LEU A 409 -7.57 -23.22 -21.34
CA LEU A 409 -8.06 -24.39 -22.07
C LEU A 409 -6.93 -25.16 -22.75
N ARG A 410 -6.01 -24.47 -23.46
CA ARG A 410 -4.93 -25.13 -24.21
C ARG A 410 -3.88 -25.78 -23.32
N LEU A 411 -3.56 -25.14 -22.19
CA LEU A 411 -2.57 -25.65 -21.24
C LEU A 411 -3.22 -26.49 -20.13
N ASN A 412 -4.52 -26.71 -20.22
CA ASN A 412 -5.32 -27.47 -19.25
C ASN A 412 -5.03 -27.05 -17.80
N LEU A 413 -5.00 -25.74 -17.54
CA LEU A 413 -4.66 -25.18 -16.23
C LEU A 413 -5.79 -25.47 -15.23
N LYS A 414 -5.41 -25.88 -14.03
CA LYS A 414 -6.34 -26.24 -12.93
C LYS A 414 -6.85 -24.99 -12.20
N THR A 415 -7.49 -24.09 -12.93
CA THR A 415 -8.08 -22.88 -12.37
C THR A 415 -9.30 -23.22 -11.51
N PRO A 416 -9.73 -22.29 -10.60
CA PRO A 416 -10.84 -22.57 -9.68
C PRO A 416 -12.09 -23.12 -10.39
N GLY A 417 -12.61 -24.23 -9.88
CA GLY A 417 -13.84 -24.86 -10.39
C GLY A 417 -13.69 -25.77 -11.62
N ARG A 418 -12.48 -26.02 -12.14
CA ARG A 418 -12.28 -26.92 -13.28
C ARG A 418 -12.15 -28.41 -12.93
N GLU A 419 -11.63 -28.72 -11.74
CA GLU A 419 -11.55 -30.09 -11.23
C GLU A 419 -12.48 -30.29 -10.02
N GLU A 420 -12.75 -31.55 -9.68
CA GLU A 420 -13.48 -31.95 -8.46
C GLU A 420 -12.71 -31.64 -7.15
N SER A 421 -11.56 -30.97 -7.23
CA SER A 421 -10.88 -30.47 -6.04
C SER A 421 -11.78 -29.45 -5.34
N GLU A 422 -12.27 -29.87 -4.21
CA GLU A 422 -13.21 -29.21 -3.30
C GLU A 422 -13.01 -27.68 -3.18
N ILE A 423 -13.68 -26.92 -4.06
CA ILE A 423 -14.03 -25.56 -3.74
C ILE A 423 -15.24 -25.66 -2.82
N LYS A 424 -15.03 -26.11 -1.60
CA LYS A 424 -16.02 -25.98 -0.53
C LYS A 424 -16.00 -24.57 0.00
N LEU A 425 -16.81 -23.71 -0.58
CA LEU A 425 -17.46 -22.69 0.21
C LEU A 425 -18.40 -23.47 1.14
N TYR A 426 -17.99 -23.61 2.40
CA TYR A 426 -18.82 -24.27 3.39
C TYR A 426 -20.17 -23.56 3.45
N SER A 427 -21.23 -24.28 3.12
CA SER A 427 -22.59 -23.79 3.32
C SER A 427 -22.90 -23.76 4.83
N LYS A 428 -23.90 -22.98 5.23
CA LYS A 428 -24.39 -22.97 6.61
C LYS A 428 -24.77 -24.38 7.13
N ALA A 429 -25.15 -25.28 6.22
CA ALA A 429 -25.47 -26.68 6.50
C ALA A 429 -24.22 -27.55 6.75
N ASP A 430 -23.14 -27.33 5.98
CA ASP A 430 -21.85 -28.03 6.20
C ASP A 430 -21.23 -27.62 7.53
N TYR A 431 -21.42 -26.35 7.92
CA TYR A 431 -21.03 -25.84 9.22
C TYR A 431 -21.81 -26.50 10.36
N GLN A 432 -23.11 -26.71 10.20
CA GLN A 432 -23.94 -27.39 11.20
C GLN A 432 -23.63 -28.89 11.29
N ALA A 433 -23.28 -29.55 10.20
CA ALA A 433 -22.89 -30.96 10.17
C ALA A 433 -21.49 -31.20 10.82
N ALA A 434 -20.54 -30.29 10.63
CA ALA A 434 -19.23 -30.34 11.31
C ALA A 434 -19.35 -30.11 12.82
N ARG A 435 -20.37 -29.37 13.26
CA ARG A 435 -20.64 -29.07 14.67
C ARG A 435 -21.13 -30.30 15.47
N GLY A 436 -21.65 -31.32 14.81
CA GLY A 436 -22.10 -32.57 15.44
C GLY A 436 -20.97 -33.58 15.75
N LYS A 437 -19.71 -33.32 15.33
CA LYS A 437 -18.60 -34.25 15.44
C LYS A 437 -17.39 -33.80 16.26
N THR A 438 -17.37 -32.57 16.76
CA THR A 438 -16.28 -32.09 17.62
C THR A 438 -16.81 -31.26 18.78
N THR A 439 -16.45 -31.68 19.97
CA THR A 439 -16.65 -30.95 21.23
C THR A 439 -16.03 -29.56 21.16
N ALA A 440 -16.86 -28.55 21.40
CA ALA A 440 -16.54 -27.23 21.90
C ALA A 440 -15.34 -26.45 21.29
N ALA A 441 -15.50 -25.98 20.05
CA ALA A 441 -14.88 -24.71 19.65
C ALA A 441 -16.00 -23.74 19.35
N ALA A 442 -16.02 -22.62 20.06
CA ALA A 442 -17.06 -21.59 19.95
C ALA A 442 -17.15 -21.07 18.50
N ALA A 443 -18.36 -20.96 17.98
CA ALA A 443 -18.61 -20.38 16.68
C ALA A 443 -18.16 -18.90 16.64
N PRO A 444 -17.43 -18.45 15.61
CA PRO A 444 -17.04 -17.05 15.50
C PRO A 444 -18.22 -16.20 15.03
N GLU A 445 -19.10 -15.81 15.92
CA GLU A 445 -20.06 -14.73 15.66
C GLU A 445 -19.42 -13.34 15.80
N THR A 446 -18.19 -13.30 16.32
CA THR A 446 -17.39 -12.07 16.53
C THR A 446 -16.00 -12.24 15.97
N ARG A 447 -15.35 -11.15 15.57
CA ARG A 447 -13.96 -11.11 15.13
C ARG A 447 -12.99 -11.70 16.18
N LEU A 448 -13.32 -11.56 17.46
CA LEU A 448 -12.57 -12.15 18.57
C LEU A 448 -12.58 -13.68 18.52
N GLY A 449 -13.72 -14.29 18.16
CA GLY A 449 -13.81 -15.74 17.96
C GLY A 449 -12.98 -16.24 16.79
N GLN A 450 -12.82 -15.45 15.72
CA GLN A 450 -11.96 -15.78 14.58
C GLN A 450 -10.47 -15.79 14.98
N ALA A 451 -10.02 -14.78 15.71
CA ALA A 451 -8.63 -14.70 16.17
C ALA A 451 -8.30 -15.84 17.15
N ALA A 452 -9.19 -16.14 18.10
CA ALA A 452 -9.02 -17.27 19.02
C ALA A 452 -8.97 -18.62 18.29
N GLY A 453 -9.82 -18.82 17.28
CA GLY A 453 -9.79 -20.01 16.44
C GLY A 453 -8.47 -20.13 15.66
N PHE A 454 -7.96 -19.04 15.10
CA PHE A 454 -6.66 -19.03 14.42
C PHE A 454 -5.52 -19.35 15.38
N LEU A 455 -5.51 -18.79 16.60
CA LEU A 455 -4.51 -19.09 17.62
C LEU A 455 -4.44 -20.60 17.90
N GLN A 456 -5.59 -21.22 18.10
CA GLN A 456 -5.68 -22.66 18.31
C GLN A 456 -5.24 -23.48 17.07
N ALA A 457 -5.65 -23.06 15.87
CA ALA A 457 -5.29 -23.73 14.63
C ALA A 457 -3.80 -23.61 14.28
N LEU A 458 -3.12 -22.58 14.79
CA LEU A 458 -1.68 -22.38 14.65
C LEU A 458 -0.85 -23.20 15.66
N GLY A 459 -1.50 -23.90 16.59
CA GLY A 459 -0.84 -24.71 17.62
C GLY A 459 -0.57 -23.99 18.93
N GLY A 460 -1.26 -22.87 19.20
CA GLY A 460 -1.13 -22.08 20.42
C GLY A 460 -0.09 -20.97 20.33
N ALA A 461 -0.02 -20.15 21.39
CA ALA A 461 0.89 -18.99 21.47
C ALA A 461 2.36 -19.38 21.38
N ASP A 462 2.75 -20.48 22.02
CA ASP A 462 4.13 -20.97 22.07
C ASP A 462 4.66 -21.45 20.72
N ASN A 463 3.77 -21.73 19.76
CA ASN A 463 4.16 -22.14 18.42
C ASN A 463 4.36 -20.96 17.47
N ILE A 464 4.08 -19.74 17.90
CA ILE A 464 4.15 -18.54 17.06
C ILE A 464 5.41 -17.75 17.39
N GLU A 465 6.35 -17.69 16.46
CA GLU A 465 7.59 -16.91 16.59
C GLU A 465 7.36 -15.43 16.26
N SER A 466 6.57 -15.13 15.24
CA SER A 466 6.22 -13.76 14.85
C SER A 466 4.94 -13.69 14.05
N ILE A 467 4.18 -12.60 14.23
CA ILE A 467 2.98 -12.30 13.47
C ILE A 467 3.16 -10.96 12.76
N ASN A 468 2.83 -10.92 11.48
CA ASN A 468 2.72 -9.71 10.68
C ASN A 468 1.52 -9.84 9.74
N ASN A 469 1.15 -8.75 9.10
CA ASN A 469 0.15 -8.79 8.03
C ASN A 469 0.58 -7.93 6.83
N CYS A 470 -0.01 -8.23 5.68
CA CYS A 470 -0.10 -7.30 4.55
C CYS A 470 -1.57 -6.89 4.38
N ALA A 471 -1.93 -6.28 3.25
CA ALA A 471 -3.28 -5.78 2.99
C ALA A 471 -4.42 -6.77 3.30
N THR A 472 -4.20 -8.05 3.02
CA THR A 472 -5.26 -9.08 3.07
C THR A 472 -4.85 -10.37 3.78
N ARG A 473 -3.60 -10.48 4.31
CA ARG A 473 -3.07 -11.74 4.87
C ARG A 473 -2.37 -11.54 6.20
N LEU A 474 -2.62 -12.45 7.10
CA LEU A 474 -1.70 -12.71 8.21
C LEU A 474 -0.46 -13.43 7.67
N ARG A 475 0.71 -13.03 8.14
CA ARG A 475 2.00 -13.69 7.87
C ARG A 475 2.59 -14.08 9.20
N ILE A 476 2.70 -15.38 9.44
CA ILE A 476 3.07 -15.93 10.72
C ILE A 476 4.30 -16.82 10.52
N ALA A 477 5.33 -16.58 11.31
CA ALA A 477 6.44 -17.51 11.46
C ALA A 477 6.16 -18.43 12.66
N LEU A 478 6.35 -19.73 12.46
CA LEU A 478 6.06 -20.76 13.44
C LEU A 478 7.34 -21.43 13.91
N VAL A 479 7.34 -21.89 15.15
CA VAL A 479 8.40 -22.74 15.71
C VAL A 479 8.35 -24.13 15.06
N ASP A 480 7.15 -24.70 14.97
CA ASP A 480 6.92 -26.02 14.41
C ASP A 480 5.65 -26.04 13.54
N MET A 481 5.82 -26.25 12.22
CA MET A 481 4.72 -26.34 11.27
C MET A 481 3.84 -27.57 11.50
N ALA A 482 4.35 -28.65 12.08
CA ALA A 482 3.58 -29.88 12.30
C ALA A 482 2.48 -29.70 13.37
N LYS A 483 2.59 -28.69 14.23
CA LYS A 483 1.56 -28.35 15.22
C LYS A 483 0.37 -27.62 14.66
N THR A 484 0.43 -27.18 13.38
CA THR A 484 -0.69 -26.47 12.73
C THR A 484 -1.74 -27.43 12.23
N GLN A 485 -2.99 -27.03 12.35
CA GLN A 485 -4.11 -27.78 11.81
C GLN A 485 -4.17 -27.65 10.26
N SER A 486 -5.03 -28.44 9.63
CA SER A 486 -5.20 -28.43 8.17
C SER A 486 -5.73 -27.09 7.65
N ASP A 487 -5.50 -26.81 6.37
CA ASP A 487 -5.96 -25.58 5.71
C ASP A 487 -7.48 -25.40 5.77
N ASP A 488 -8.21 -26.52 5.85
CA ASP A 488 -9.67 -26.51 5.92
C ASP A 488 -10.18 -25.95 7.25
N VAL A 489 -9.44 -26.14 8.33
CA VAL A 489 -9.77 -25.52 9.63
C VAL A 489 -9.67 -24.00 9.56
N PHE A 490 -8.60 -23.48 8.93
CA PHE A 490 -8.45 -22.04 8.74
C PHE A 490 -9.56 -21.46 7.87
N LYS A 491 -9.96 -22.17 6.82
CA LYS A 491 -11.08 -21.77 5.96
C LYS A 491 -12.40 -21.78 6.74
N ALA A 492 -12.64 -22.81 7.57
CA ALA A 492 -13.83 -22.89 8.44
C ALA A 492 -13.89 -21.71 9.43
N LEU A 493 -12.74 -21.17 9.83
CA LEU A 493 -12.62 -19.98 10.67
C LEU A 493 -12.70 -18.66 9.88
N GLY A 494 -13.03 -18.71 8.58
CA GLY A 494 -13.25 -17.53 7.75
C GLY A 494 -12.01 -17.06 6.99
N ALA A 495 -10.94 -17.86 6.91
CA ALA A 495 -9.84 -17.59 5.99
C ALA A 495 -10.25 -17.91 4.55
N HIS A 496 -9.90 -17.02 3.61
CA HIS A 496 -10.12 -17.26 2.17
C HIS A 496 -9.11 -18.23 1.56
N GLY A 497 -8.01 -18.50 2.26
CA GLY A 497 -6.97 -19.44 1.84
C GLY A 497 -5.78 -19.45 2.77
N VAL A 498 -4.93 -20.48 2.62
CA VAL A 498 -3.71 -20.64 3.41
C VAL A 498 -2.54 -20.98 2.49
N VAL A 499 -1.38 -20.40 2.73
CA VAL A 499 -0.14 -20.71 2.00
C VAL A 499 0.94 -21.05 3.01
N ARG A 500 1.55 -22.24 2.87
CA ARG A 500 2.63 -22.73 3.74
C ARG A 500 3.95 -22.73 2.99
N ARG A 501 5.00 -22.23 3.63
CA ARG A 501 6.35 -22.25 3.04
C ARG A 501 7.42 -22.36 4.14
N GLY A 502 8.07 -23.50 4.24
CA GLY A 502 8.98 -23.78 5.36
C GLY A 502 8.24 -23.65 6.70
N ASN A 503 8.79 -22.91 7.66
CA ASN A 503 8.14 -22.61 8.93
C ASN A 503 7.21 -21.38 8.87
N GLY A 504 6.92 -20.85 7.68
CA GLY A 504 6.01 -19.70 7.51
C GLY A 504 4.63 -20.11 7.00
N ILE A 505 3.57 -19.59 7.62
CA ILE A 505 2.19 -19.73 7.17
C ILE A 505 1.59 -18.35 6.86
N GLN A 506 0.87 -18.25 5.75
CA GLN A 506 0.11 -17.05 5.39
C GLN A 506 -1.36 -17.41 5.35
N VAL A 507 -2.18 -16.73 6.15
CA VAL A 507 -3.62 -16.91 6.21
C VAL A 507 -4.28 -15.71 5.55
N ILE A 508 -5.03 -15.94 4.47
CA ILE A 508 -5.71 -14.90 3.70
C ILE A 508 -7.03 -14.59 4.39
N VAL A 509 -7.15 -13.40 4.99
CA VAL A 509 -8.30 -13.01 5.81
C VAL A 509 -9.14 -11.93 5.13
N GLY A 510 -8.55 -11.12 4.24
CA GLY A 510 -9.20 -9.98 3.61
C GLY A 510 -8.81 -8.64 4.27
N LEU A 511 -9.55 -7.57 3.94
CA LEU A 511 -9.20 -6.19 4.33
C LEU A 511 -9.22 -5.92 5.85
N HIS A 512 -9.86 -6.79 6.63
CA HIS A 512 -9.90 -6.68 8.10
C HIS A 512 -8.74 -7.40 8.80
N VAL A 513 -7.74 -7.85 8.04
CA VAL A 513 -6.57 -8.56 8.59
C VAL A 513 -5.80 -7.80 9.69
N PRO A 514 -5.68 -6.46 9.68
CA PRO A 514 -5.01 -5.76 10.78
C PRO A 514 -5.73 -5.97 12.12
N GLN A 515 -7.06 -5.92 12.13
CA GLN A 515 -7.86 -6.11 13.34
C GLN A 515 -7.73 -7.55 13.86
N VAL A 516 -7.70 -8.55 12.96
CA VAL A 516 -7.50 -9.95 13.35
C VAL A 516 -6.10 -10.17 13.91
N ARG A 517 -5.07 -9.54 13.33
CA ARG A 517 -3.71 -9.58 13.86
C ARG A 517 -3.63 -9.01 15.27
N ASP A 518 -4.19 -7.80 15.48
CA ASP A 518 -4.13 -7.13 16.77
C ASP A 518 -4.84 -7.94 17.87
N GLN A 519 -5.96 -8.58 17.53
CA GLN A 519 -6.68 -9.48 18.44
C GLN A 519 -5.86 -10.74 18.76
N LEU A 520 -5.19 -11.30 17.76
CA LEU A 520 -4.36 -12.49 17.91
C LEU A 520 -3.15 -12.18 18.81
N GLU A 521 -2.49 -11.04 18.64
CA GLU A 521 -1.40 -10.56 19.49
C GLU A 521 -1.87 -10.31 20.93
N ASN A 522 -3.08 -9.80 21.14
CA ASN A 522 -3.64 -9.60 22.47
C ASN A 522 -3.92 -10.95 23.16
N LEU A 523 -4.54 -11.90 22.48
CA LEU A 523 -4.79 -13.25 23.00
C LEU A 523 -3.49 -14.00 23.36
N MET A 524 -2.42 -13.80 22.59
CA MET A 524 -1.10 -14.36 22.91
C MET A 524 -0.52 -13.76 24.20
N LYS A 525 -0.68 -12.45 24.41
CA LYS A 525 -0.22 -11.80 25.64
C LYS A 525 -0.99 -12.28 26.86
N ASP A 526 -2.31 -12.44 26.73
CA ASP A 526 -3.17 -12.91 27.80
C ASP A 526 -2.86 -14.38 28.19
N SER A 527 -2.57 -15.25 27.19
CA SER A 527 -2.18 -16.64 27.47
C SER A 527 -0.84 -16.73 28.21
N LEU A 528 0.14 -15.93 27.85
CA LEU A 528 1.45 -15.87 28.51
C LEU A 528 1.37 -15.29 29.94
N SER A 529 0.45 -14.36 30.19
CA SER A 529 0.26 -13.76 31.53
C SER A 529 -0.42 -14.74 32.52
N THR A 530 -1.32 -15.59 32.01
CA THR A 530 -2.05 -16.58 32.83
C THR A 530 -1.13 -17.72 33.27
N GLU A 531 -0.17 -18.17 32.47
CA GLU A 531 0.81 -19.18 32.83
C GLU A 531 1.81 -18.67 33.89
N HIS A 532 2.20 -17.40 33.82
CA HIS A 532 3.08 -16.82 34.85
C HIS A 532 2.41 -16.71 36.23
N THR A 533 1.10 -16.47 36.27
CA THR A 533 0.33 -16.36 37.52
C THR A 533 0.16 -17.75 38.17
N THR A 534 -0.10 -18.78 37.36
CA THR A 534 -0.23 -20.17 37.86
C THR A 534 1.07 -20.78 38.33
N MET A 535 2.22 -20.41 37.75
CA MET A 535 3.54 -20.85 38.25
C MET A 535 3.94 -20.17 39.54
N THR A 536 3.51 -18.93 39.79
CA THR A 536 3.83 -18.20 41.03
C THR A 536 2.97 -18.69 42.21
N GLU A 537 1.72 -19.13 41.96
CA GLU A 537 0.88 -19.75 43.00
C GLU A 537 1.23 -21.21 43.32
N ALA A 538 1.94 -21.91 42.43
CA ALA A 538 2.38 -23.28 42.67
C ALA A 538 3.72 -23.36 43.43
N VAL A 539 4.41 -22.25 43.67
CA VAL A 539 5.71 -22.15 44.37
C VAL A 539 5.56 -21.41 45.72
N SER A 540 4.38 -20.87 46.02
CA SER A 540 4.03 -20.35 47.36
C SER A 540 3.24 -21.39 48.15
#